data_9d5edd90bb4b4f2fcf1edff34aaf26bb
#
_entry.id   9d5edd90bb4b4f2fcf1edff34aaf26bb
#
_cell.length_a   1.000
_cell.length_b   1.000
_cell.length_c   1.000
_cell.angle_alpha   90.00
_cell.angle_beta   90.00
_cell.angle_gamma   90.00
#
_symmetry.space_group_name_H-M   'P 1'
#
loop_
_entity.id
_entity.type
_entity.pdbx_description
1 polymer ?
#
loop_
_entity_poly.entity_id
_entity_poly.type
_entity_poly.pdbx_seq_one_letter_code
_entity_poly.pdbx_strand_id
1 'polypeptide(L)'
;MYVKAALASEFRHQYDMLKCREVNDLHHAKDAYLNIVVGNAYNVKFTHNKANFIKGLQNNDKAYTVKLDSMLKHNIDGAWIADNNESLNIVKSTMNKNNIRYTRYAFEQKGGLFDQNILKKGKGQVPIKANDKRNSIEKYGGYNRPSSSYFSLVKYFDKKGKKIIQLVPIDSFEEHIYQNTPERYVSEKIGCDCEILIPCIKYNACISIDGFRMHLSSKSNGGATIVCKPSIQLVVGYENEKYIKGIVKSIETGFNADILKRYNINSDNNLILYDLLSYKIKNTIYKSKFEKVFICMSSGREKFILLDLDEQCYIINEILKILHCNVVTGDLKLLGGSGQSGTVTINSALSNIKNVKSIKLINQSVTGLFEQEIELLNL
;
A
#
# COMPACT_ATOMS: atom_id res chain seq x y z
N MET A 1 22.72 -7.12 -12.40
CA MET A 1 22.97 -5.71 -12.76
C MET A 1 22.51 -4.83 -11.61
N TYR A 2 23.35 -3.93 -11.10
CA TYR A 2 22.99 -3.00 -10.03
C TYR A 2 22.89 -1.58 -10.58
N VAL A 3 21.70 -0.98 -10.51
CA VAL A 3 21.48 0.40 -10.96
C VAL A 3 21.33 1.28 -9.72
N LYS A 4 22.15 2.32 -9.61
CA LYS A 4 22.02 3.29 -8.52
C LYS A 4 20.71 4.07 -8.66
N ALA A 5 19.96 4.22 -7.59
CA ALA A 5 18.70 4.98 -7.59
C ALA A 5 18.85 6.43 -8.07
N ALA A 6 20.03 7.04 -7.85
CA ALA A 6 20.36 8.36 -8.36
C ALA A 6 20.28 8.45 -9.88
N LEU A 7 20.73 7.42 -10.61
CA LEU A 7 20.71 7.40 -12.07
C LEU A 7 19.30 7.33 -12.65
N ALA A 8 18.43 6.50 -12.04
CA ALA A 8 17.02 6.46 -12.42
C ALA A 8 16.31 7.79 -12.10
N SER A 9 16.72 8.46 -11.04
CA SER A 9 16.19 9.79 -10.68
C SER A 9 16.63 10.86 -11.69
N GLU A 10 17.92 10.87 -12.06
CA GLU A 10 18.48 11.78 -13.06
C GLU A 10 17.77 11.60 -14.41
N PHE A 11 17.61 10.35 -14.87
CA PHE A 11 16.87 10.03 -16.10
C PHE A 11 15.44 10.58 -16.07
N ARG A 12 14.73 10.42 -14.92
CA ARG A 12 13.38 11.00 -14.77
C ARG A 12 13.37 12.52 -14.89
N HIS A 13 14.32 13.17 -14.26
CA HIS A 13 14.42 14.65 -14.32
C HIS A 13 14.71 15.15 -15.73
N GLN A 14 15.62 14.48 -16.43
CA GLN A 14 16.01 14.86 -17.77
C GLN A 14 14.90 14.69 -18.80
N TYR A 15 14.09 13.62 -18.65
CA TYR A 15 13.05 13.26 -19.62
C TYR A 15 11.62 13.53 -19.11
N ASP A 16 11.47 14.30 -18.05
CA ASP A 16 10.16 14.66 -17.42
C ASP A 16 9.27 13.43 -17.19
N MET A 17 9.86 12.39 -16.58
CA MET A 17 9.12 11.18 -16.22
C MET A 17 8.61 11.29 -14.78
N LEU A 18 7.31 11.35 -14.66
CA LEU A 18 6.65 11.59 -13.38
C LEU A 18 6.73 10.39 -12.44
N LYS A 19 7.03 10.67 -11.16
CA LYS A 19 6.86 9.74 -10.04
C LYS A 19 6.05 10.46 -8.96
N CYS A 20 4.81 10.01 -8.75
CA CYS A 20 3.92 10.50 -7.70
C CYS A 20 3.53 9.32 -6.81
N ARG A 21 4.15 9.26 -5.62
CA ARG A 21 3.94 8.17 -4.65
C ARG A 21 2.60 8.29 -3.93
N GLU A 22 2.09 9.49 -3.87
CA GLU A 22 0.90 9.87 -3.13
C GLU A 22 -0.38 9.41 -3.82
N VAL A 23 -0.31 9.13 -5.12
CA VAL A 23 -1.44 8.68 -5.92
C VAL A 23 -1.62 7.16 -5.84
N ASN A 24 -0.53 6.40 -6.09
CA ASN A 24 -0.60 4.93 -6.14
C ASN A 24 0.78 4.26 -6.03
N ASP A 25 0.77 2.94 -5.90
CA ASP A 25 1.98 2.11 -5.85
C ASP A 25 2.49 1.69 -7.25
N LEU A 26 1.84 2.10 -8.34
CA LEU A 26 2.25 1.78 -9.72
C LEU A 26 3.64 2.33 -10.06
N HIS A 27 4.12 3.29 -9.29
CA HIS A 27 5.48 3.80 -9.41
C HIS A 27 6.55 2.72 -9.19
N HIS A 28 6.27 1.63 -8.46
CA HIS A 28 7.21 0.52 -8.30
C HIS A 28 7.47 -0.22 -9.62
N ALA A 29 6.42 -0.47 -10.41
CA ALA A 29 6.56 -1.06 -11.74
C ALA A 29 7.26 -0.08 -12.70
N LYS A 30 6.92 1.21 -12.63
CA LYS A 30 7.61 2.27 -13.37
C LYS A 30 9.11 2.32 -13.01
N ASP A 31 9.45 2.20 -11.73
CA ASP A 31 10.83 2.16 -11.26
C ASP A 31 11.59 0.91 -11.75
N ALA A 32 10.94 -0.26 -11.69
CA ALA A 32 11.55 -1.51 -12.18
C ALA A 32 11.85 -1.41 -13.68
N TYR A 33 10.92 -0.89 -14.47
CA TYR A 33 11.11 -0.68 -15.90
C TYR A 33 12.24 0.31 -16.20
N LEU A 34 12.27 1.46 -15.52
CA LEU A 34 13.35 2.43 -15.67
C LEU A 34 14.71 1.87 -15.26
N ASN A 35 14.76 1.04 -14.24
CA ASN A 35 16.02 0.38 -13.85
C ASN A 35 16.54 -0.55 -14.94
N ILE A 36 15.67 -1.22 -15.70
CA ILE A 36 16.08 -2.03 -16.86
C ILE A 36 16.65 -1.12 -17.95
N VAL A 37 15.95 -0.06 -18.32
CA VAL A 37 16.39 0.88 -19.36
C VAL A 37 17.73 1.53 -19.00
N VAL A 38 17.82 2.11 -17.81
CA VAL A 38 19.03 2.77 -17.31
C VAL A 38 20.18 1.77 -17.15
N GLY A 39 19.87 0.56 -16.64
CA GLY A 39 20.84 -0.51 -16.48
C GLY A 39 21.43 -0.98 -17.81
N ASN A 40 20.61 -1.14 -18.82
CA ASN A 40 21.07 -1.51 -20.17
C ASN A 40 21.96 -0.41 -20.77
N ALA A 41 21.52 0.84 -20.68
CA ALA A 41 22.31 1.97 -21.15
C ALA A 41 23.71 2.05 -20.50
N TYR A 42 23.77 1.91 -19.17
CA TYR A 42 25.03 1.94 -18.45
C TYR A 42 25.87 0.68 -18.64
N ASN A 43 25.27 -0.50 -18.69
CA ASN A 43 26.01 -1.74 -18.89
C ASN A 43 26.75 -1.76 -20.23
N VAL A 44 26.12 -1.27 -21.26
CA VAL A 44 26.76 -1.17 -22.60
C VAL A 44 27.96 -0.25 -22.55
N LYS A 45 27.94 0.85 -21.81
CA LYS A 45 29.07 1.75 -21.67
C LYS A 45 30.22 1.15 -20.84
N PHE A 46 29.90 0.38 -19.80
CA PHE A 46 30.93 -0.16 -18.90
C PHE A 46 31.47 -1.52 -19.30
N THR A 47 30.91 -2.21 -20.31
CA THR A 47 31.44 -3.48 -20.81
C THR A 47 32.84 -3.37 -21.35
N HIS A 48 33.24 -2.21 -21.89
CA HIS A 48 34.59 -2.00 -22.45
C HIS A 48 35.65 -1.69 -21.39
N ASN A 49 35.30 -1.34 -20.12
CA ASN A 49 36.32 -0.98 -19.14
C ASN A 49 35.88 -1.17 -17.68
N LYS A 50 35.48 -2.40 -17.32
CA LYS A 50 35.03 -2.76 -15.96
C LYS A 50 36.08 -2.44 -14.87
N ALA A 51 37.37 -2.62 -15.17
CA ALA A 51 38.44 -2.40 -14.20
C ALA A 51 38.58 -0.92 -13.81
N ASN A 52 38.42 0.00 -14.76
CA ASN A 52 38.49 1.44 -14.49
C ASN A 52 37.27 1.93 -13.70
N PHE A 53 36.09 1.32 -13.89
CA PHE A 53 34.91 1.61 -13.10
C PHE A 53 35.11 1.25 -11.63
N ILE A 54 35.63 0.06 -11.33
CA ILE A 54 35.89 -0.40 -9.96
C ILE A 54 36.94 0.48 -9.29
N LYS A 55 38.02 0.84 -9.99
CA LYS A 55 39.07 1.75 -9.50
C LYS A 55 38.51 3.15 -9.19
N GLY A 56 37.69 3.71 -10.07
CA GLY A 56 37.06 5.01 -9.85
C GLY A 56 36.13 5.04 -8.65
N LEU A 57 35.38 3.96 -8.39
CA LEU A 57 34.56 3.83 -7.17
C LEU A 57 35.40 3.79 -5.89
N GLN A 58 36.59 3.16 -5.94
CA GLN A 58 37.49 3.07 -4.79
C GLN A 58 38.18 4.41 -4.49
N ASN A 59 38.46 5.23 -5.51
CA ASN A 59 39.22 6.47 -5.38
C ASN A 59 38.34 7.72 -5.24
N ASN A 60 37.02 7.60 -5.13
CA ASN A 60 36.08 8.74 -5.12
C ASN A 60 36.24 9.69 -6.35
N ASP A 61 36.75 9.17 -7.47
CA ASP A 61 37.11 9.99 -8.63
C ASP A 61 35.83 10.40 -9.37
N LYS A 62 35.59 11.70 -9.50
CA LYS A 62 34.45 12.29 -10.22
C LYS A 62 34.43 11.96 -11.74
N ALA A 63 35.46 11.27 -12.25
CA ALA A 63 35.61 10.88 -13.62
C ALA A 63 34.51 9.95 -14.17
N TYR A 64 33.65 9.42 -13.32
CA TYR A 64 32.56 8.52 -13.68
C TYR A 64 31.16 9.13 -13.61
N THR A 65 31.01 10.42 -13.54
CA THR A 65 29.75 11.09 -13.86
C THR A 65 29.49 10.94 -15.35
N VAL A 66 28.85 9.86 -15.71
CA VAL A 66 28.38 9.65 -17.08
C VAL A 66 27.22 10.59 -17.30
N LYS A 67 27.39 11.57 -18.18
CA LYS A 67 26.26 12.39 -18.65
C LYS A 67 25.39 11.48 -19.51
N LEU A 68 24.15 11.24 -19.05
CA LEU A 68 23.14 10.48 -19.78
C LEU A 68 22.96 11.01 -21.21
N ASP A 69 23.04 12.32 -21.42
CA ASP A 69 23.00 12.96 -22.74
C ASP A 69 23.98 12.38 -23.78
N SER A 70 25.19 12.04 -23.35
CA SER A 70 26.19 11.46 -24.27
C SER A 70 25.88 10.01 -24.62
N MET A 71 25.10 9.32 -23.80
CA MET A 71 24.72 7.92 -24.04
C MET A 71 23.46 7.80 -24.89
N LEU A 72 22.56 8.77 -24.77
CA LEU A 72 21.28 8.79 -25.49
C LEU A 72 21.43 9.21 -26.96
N LYS A 73 22.60 9.75 -27.34
CA LYS A 73 22.91 10.19 -28.73
C LYS A 73 23.45 9.07 -29.64
N HIS A 74 23.76 7.90 -29.08
CA HIS A 74 24.31 6.79 -29.82
C HIS A 74 23.40 5.59 -29.79
N ASN A 75 23.14 5.02 -30.97
CA ASN A 75 22.39 3.76 -31.04
C ASN A 75 23.25 2.65 -30.46
N ILE A 76 22.80 2.06 -29.34
CA ILE A 76 23.50 1.00 -28.65
C ILE A 76 22.57 -0.20 -28.63
N ASP A 77 22.95 -1.31 -29.24
CA ASP A 77 22.17 -2.54 -29.25
C ASP A 77 21.73 -2.95 -27.85
N GLY A 78 20.45 -3.13 -27.66
CA GLY A 78 19.83 -3.47 -26.39
C GLY A 78 19.62 -2.32 -25.40
N ALA A 79 20.06 -1.09 -25.74
CA ALA A 79 19.65 0.11 -25.03
C ALA A 79 18.64 0.88 -25.89
N TRP A 80 17.51 1.10 -25.44
CA TRP A 80 16.31 1.58 -26.13
C TRP A 80 16.35 3.02 -26.67
N ILE A 81 17.49 3.62 -26.92
CA ILE A 81 17.55 5.05 -26.71
C ILE A 81 18.28 5.75 -27.82
N ALA A 82 18.04 5.57 -29.08
CA ALA A 82 18.76 6.47 -29.95
C ALA A 82 18.15 6.71 -31.33
N ASP A 83 16.85 6.60 -31.38
CA ASP A 83 16.07 6.73 -32.60
C ASP A 83 15.21 8.01 -32.56
N ASN A 84 15.79 9.17 -32.65
CA ASN A 84 15.05 10.46 -32.72
C ASN A 84 13.95 10.62 -31.63
N ASN A 85 14.17 10.09 -30.43
CA ASN A 85 13.22 10.05 -29.32
C ASN A 85 12.03 9.08 -29.44
N GLU A 86 11.96 8.21 -30.44
CA GLU A 86 10.86 7.24 -30.55
C GLU A 86 10.84 6.28 -29.36
N SER A 87 11.97 5.67 -29.03
CA SER A 87 12.09 4.78 -27.85
C SER A 87 11.73 5.50 -26.57
N LEU A 88 12.10 6.76 -26.41
CA LEU A 88 11.75 7.55 -25.25
C LEU A 88 10.25 7.80 -25.16
N ASN A 89 9.58 8.06 -26.29
CA ASN A 89 8.13 8.22 -26.35
C ASN A 89 7.41 6.91 -26.03
N ILE A 90 7.94 5.77 -26.49
CA ILE A 90 7.42 4.43 -26.12
C ILE A 90 7.57 4.21 -24.61
N VAL A 91 8.73 4.54 -24.03
CA VAL A 91 8.94 4.46 -22.56
C VAL A 91 7.94 5.33 -21.82
N LYS A 92 7.77 6.59 -22.20
CA LYS A 92 6.81 7.51 -21.59
C LYS A 92 5.38 6.99 -21.70
N SER A 93 4.96 6.53 -22.87
CA SER A 93 3.61 6.01 -23.09
C SER A 93 3.37 4.74 -22.29
N THR A 94 4.35 3.84 -22.22
CA THR A 94 4.27 2.61 -21.42
C THR A 94 4.18 2.92 -19.92
N MET A 95 4.98 3.87 -19.44
CA MET A 95 4.94 4.29 -18.03
C MET A 95 3.67 5.04 -17.65
N ASN A 96 3.00 5.66 -18.59
CA ASN A 96 1.73 6.34 -18.36
C ASN A 96 0.52 5.38 -18.40
N LYS A 97 0.70 4.13 -18.82
CA LYS A 97 -0.36 3.12 -18.76
C LYS A 97 -0.66 2.74 -17.31
N ASN A 98 -1.94 2.72 -16.99
CA ASN A 98 -2.43 2.44 -15.62
C ASN A 98 -3.07 1.05 -15.49
N ASN A 99 -2.87 0.17 -16.47
CA ASN A 99 -3.38 -1.20 -16.50
C ASN A 99 -2.38 -2.23 -15.94
N ILE A 100 -1.40 -1.79 -15.16
CA ILE A 100 -0.41 -2.65 -14.53
C ILE A 100 -1.12 -3.50 -13.46
N ARG A 101 -0.91 -4.81 -13.51
CA ARG A 101 -1.41 -5.72 -12.49
C ARG A 101 -0.75 -5.43 -11.15
N TYR A 102 -1.56 -5.44 -10.11
CA TYR A 102 -1.13 -5.15 -8.75
C TYR A 102 -1.33 -6.38 -7.88
N THR A 103 -0.27 -6.85 -7.25
CA THR A 103 -0.29 -7.96 -6.29
C THR A 103 0.46 -7.55 -5.03
N ARG A 104 0.10 -8.15 -3.90
CA ARG A 104 0.88 -8.04 -2.65
C ARG A 104 1.43 -9.41 -2.30
N TYR A 105 2.69 -9.44 -1.92
CA TYR A 105 3.30 -10.67 -1.43
C TYR A 105 2.62 -11.10 -0.12
N ALA A 106 2.02 -12.28 -0.14
CA ALA A 106 1.41 -12.86 1.05
C ALA A 106 2.49 -13.51 1.93
N PHE A 107 2.54 -13.16 3.22
CA PHE A 107 3.58 -13.61 4.14
C PHE A 107 3.02 -13.97 5.52
N GLU A 108 3.78 -14.78 6.25
CA GLU A 108 3.56 -15.07 7.66
C GLU A 108 4.50 -14.21 8.49
N GLN A 109 3.98 -13.59 9.54
CA GLN A 109 4.82 -12.85 10.47
C GLN A 109 5.55 -13.86 11.38
N LYS A 110 6.84 -14.07 11.12
CA LYS A 110 7.68 -15.04 11.85
C LYS A 110 8.96 -14.38 12.36
N GLY A 111 9.43 -14.88 13.50
CA GLY A 111 10.75 -14.60 14.03
C GLY A 111 10.78 -13.64 15.22
N GLY A 112 11.74 -13.90 16.10
CA GLY A 112 11.87 -13.19 17.38
C GLY A 112 12.22 -11.70 17.28
N LEU A 113 12.73 -11.23 16.12
CA LEU A 113 13.01 -9.81 15.89
C LEU A 113 11.79 -9.04 15.41
N PHE A 114 10.77 -9.70 14.88
CA PHE A 114 9.60 -9.07 14.32
C PHE A 114 8.74 -8.35 15.38
N ASP A 115 8.69 -8.90 16.61
CA ASP A 115 7.83 -8.44 17.71
C ASP A 115 8.56 -7.66 18.80
N GLN A 116 9.80 -7.24 18.58
CA GLN A 116 10.62 -6.59 19.62
C GLN A 116 10.46 -5.07 19.72
N ASN A 117 9.30 -4.53 19.45
CA ASN A 117 8.99 -3.16 19.82
C ASN A 117 8.70 -3.07 21.33
N ILE A 118 9.72 -2.72 22.09
CA ILE A 118 9.59 -2.48 23.54
C ILE A 118 8.76 -1.20 23.74
N LEU A 119 7.55 -1.36 24.27
CA LEU A 119 6.62 -0.27 24.52
C LEU A 119 6.46 -0.06 26.04
N LYS A 120 6.14 1.17 26.45
CA LYS A 120 5.67 1.45 27.80
C LYS A 120 4.31 0.80 28.01
N LYS A 121 3.93 0.50 29.28
CA LYS A 121 2.61 -0.01 29.62
C LYS A 121 1.51 0.93 29.08
N GLY A 122 0.54 0.38 28.39
CA GLY A 122 -0.58 1.14 27.79
C GLY A 122 -1.80 0.27 27.49
N LYS A 123 -2.89 0.89 27.09
CA LYS A 123 -4.14 0.19 26.76
C LYS A 123 -3.92 -0.77 25.57
N GLY A 124 -4.31 -2.03 25.74
CA GLY A 124 -4.19 -3.08 24.72
C GLY A 124 -2.79 -3.62 24.50
N GLN A 125 -1.84 -3.30 25.37
CA GLN A 125 -0.49 -3.84 25.34
C GLN A 125 -0.34 -4.99 26.33
N VAL A 126 0.47 -5.99 25.96
CA VAL A 126 0.77 -7.17 26.75
C VAL A 126 2.25 -7.23 27.08
N PRO A 127 2.63 -7.80 28.24
CA PRO A 127 4.04 -8.08 28.53
C PRO A 127 4.65 -8.93 27.44
N ILE A 128 5.90 -8.65 27.04
CA ILE A 128 6.59 -9.34 25.93
C ILE A 128 6.63 -10.87 26.13
N LYS A 129 6.59 -11.34 27.38
CA LYS A 129 6.55 -12.76 27.74
C LYS A 129 5.49 -13.04 28.79
N ALA A 130 4.24 -12.80 28.42
CA ALA A 130 3.09 -12.83 29.33
C ALA A 130 2.90 -14.16 30.08
N ASN A 131 3.29 -15.29 29.49
CA ASN A 131 3.03 -16.63 30.02
C ASN A 131 4.31 -17.38 30.45
N ASP A 132 5.43 -16.72 30.55
CA ASP A 132 6.71 -17.31 30.96
C ASP A 132 7.11 -16.82 32.36
N LYS A 133 7.90 -17.64 33.11
CA LYS A 133 8.58 -17.19 34.33
C LYS A 133 9.46 -15.94 34.13
N ARG A 134 9.70 -15.56 32.88
CA ARG A 134 10.38 -14.36 32.44
C ARG A 134 9.43 -13.17 32.22
N ASN A 135 8.31 -13.14 32.88
CA ASN A 135 7.30 -12.08 32.81
C ASN A 135 7.70 -10.77 33.54
N SER A 136 8.91 -10.69 34.12
CA SER A 136 9.37 -9.48 34.76
C SER A 136 9.69 -8.39 33.75
N ILE A 137 8.95 -7.31 33.80
CA ILE A 137 9.15 -6.12 32.94
C ILE A 137 10.51 -5.49 33.21
N GLU A 138 10.96 -5.51 34.47
CA GLU A 138 12.25 -4.97 34.91
C GLU A 138 13.41 -5.74 34.29
N LYS A 139 13.28 -7.07 34.17
CA LYS A 139 14.32 -7.95 33.65
C LYS A 139 14.30 -8.08 32.12
N TYR A 140 13.11 -8.04 31.47
CA TYR A 140 12.94 -8.35 30.06
C TYR A 140 12.34 -7.20 29.22
N GLY A 141 12.22 -6.03 29.80
CA GLY A 141 12.15 -4.78 29.06
C GLY A 141 10.79 -4.24 28.67
N GLY A 142 9.64 -4.82 29.03
CA GLY A 142 8.40 -4.08 28.81
C GLY A 142 7.25 -4.78 28.11
N TYR A 143 6.50 -4.03 27.33
CA TYR A 143 5.24 -4.44 26.70
C TYR A 143 5.35 -4.43 25.18
N ASN A 144 4.51 -5.24 24.53
CA ASN A 144 4.34 -5.23 23.09
C ASN A 144 2.84 -5.21 22.72
N ARG A 145 2.55 -4.85 21.49
CA ARG A 145 1.21 -5.03 20.94
C ARG A 145 1.04 -6.49 20.51
N PRO A 146 -0.10 -7.13 20.83
CA PRO A 146 -0.39 -8.43 20.26
C PRO A 146 -0.37 -8.32 18.74
N SER A 147 0.48 -9.10 18.08
CA SER A 147 0.50 -9.25 16.63
C SER A 147 0.14 -10.68 16.26
N SER A 148 -0.44 -10.86 15.11
CA SER A 148 -0.82 -12.19 14.63
C SER A 148 0.15 -12.64 13.55
N SER A 149 0.47 -13.93 13.50
CA SER A 149 1.30 -14.52 12.45
C SER A 149 0.52 -14.64 11.13
N TYR A 150 -0.71 -15.10 11.21
CA TYR A 150 -1.65 -15.33 10.10
C TYR A 150 -3.07 -15.49 10.64
N PHE A 151 -4.02 -15.82 9.78
CA PHE A 151 -5.39 -16.14 10.16
C PHE A 151 -5.69 -17.61 9.88
N SER A 152 -6.54 -18.22 10.72
CA SER A 152 -7.19 -19.49 10.45
C SER A 152 -8.66 -19.24 10.11
N LEU A 153 -9.19 -19.89 9.08
CA LEU A 153 -10.61 -19.87 8.76
C LEU A 153 -11.29 -21.05 9.45
N VAL A 154 -12.25 -20.75 10.30
CA VAL A 154 -12.98 -21.74 11.08
C VAL A 154 -14.48 -21.68 10.84
N LYS A 155 -15.14 -22.81 11.05
CA LYS A 155 -16.58 -22.95 11.03
C LYS A 155 -17.06 -23.43 12.41
N TYR A 156 -18.13 -22.82 12.89
CA TYR A 156 -18.80 -23.24 14.14
C TYR A 156 -20.28 -22.85 14.09
N PHE A 157 -21.04 -23.32 15.06
CA PHE A 157 -22.44 -22.96 15.24
C PHE A 157 -22.58 -22.08 16.48
N ASP A 158 -23.24 -20.95 16.32
CA ASP A 158 -23.54 -20.06 17.44
C ASP A 158 -24.62 -20.66 18.38
N LYS A 159 -24.88 -20.01 19.51
CA LYS A 159 -25.89 -20.44 20.50
C LYS A 159 -27.31 -20.58 19.93
N LYS A 160 -27.56 -20.02 18.74
CA LYS A 160 -28.84 -20.07 18.02
C LYS A 160 -28.87 -21.13 16.94
N GLY A 161 -27.80 -21.92 16.80
CA GLY A 161 -27.65 -22.91 15.75
C GLY A 161 -27.28 -22.34 14.36
N LYS A 162 -26.92 -21.06 14.27
CA LYS A 162 -26.52 -20.43 13.01
C LYS A 162 -25.06 -20.80 12.68
N LYS A 163 -24.81 -21.31 11.44
CA LYS A 163 -23.46 -21.53 10.92
C LYS A 163 -22.71 -20.21 10.82
N ILE A 164 -21.55 -20.14 11.45
CA ILE A 164 -20.63 -19.00 11.38
C ILE A 164 -19.33 -19.44 10.77
N ILE A 165 -18.85 -18.67 9.79
CA ILE A 165 -17.52 -18.80 9.18
C ILE A 165 -16.73 -17.57 9.60
N GLN A 166 -15.59 -17.79 10.26
CA GLN A 166 -14.82 -16.72 10.89
C GLN A 166 -13.32 -16.84 10.63
N LEU A 167 -12.67 -15.70 10.39
CA LEU A 167 -11.23 -15.55 10.39
C LEU A 167 -10.75 -15.35 11.84
N VAL A 168 -9.99 -16.31 12.35
CA VAL A 168 -9.39 -16.26 13.70
C VAL A 168 -7.92 -15.88 13.56
N PRO A 169 -7.48 -14.77 14.15
CA PRO A 169 -6.07 -14.41 14.14
C PRO A 169 -5.28 -15.34 15.06
N ILE A 170 -4.18 -15.89 14.56
CA ILE A 170 -3.25 -16.71 15.30
C ILE A 170 -2.13 -15.81 15.81
N ASP A 171 -2.05 -15.60 17.11
CA ASP A 171 -1.07 -14.69 17.70
C ASP A 171 0.35 -15.27 17.59
N SER A 172 1.32 -14.43 17.24
CA SER A 172 2.69 -14.87 16.97
C SER A 172 3.36 -15.53 18.18
N PHE A 173 2.99 -15.13 19.41
CA PHE A 173 3.49 -15.78 20.64
C PHE A 173 2.84 -17.13 20.92
N GLU A 174 1.66 -17.40 20.36
CA GLU A 174 0.87 -18.61 20.57
C GLU A 174 0.88 -19.53 19.34
N GLU A 175 1.60 -19.15 18.28
CA GLU A 175 1.66 -19.92 17.04
C GLU A 175 2.07 -21.39 17.28
N HIS A 176 3.02 -21.62 18.17
CA HIS A 176 3.47 -22.97 18.53
C HIS A 176 2.36 -23.80 19.22
N ILE A 177 1.47 -23.17 20.00
CA ILE A 177 0.30 -23.82 20.60
C ILE A 177 -0.69 -24.20 19.52
N TYR A 178 -0.98 -23.27 18.60
CA TYR A 178 -1.85 -23.54 17.48
C TYR A 178 -1.33 -24.68 16.60
N GLN A 179 -0.03 -24.71 16.29
CA GLN A 179 0.57 -25.75 15.46
C GLN A 179 0.48 -27.16 16.11
N ASN A 180 0.57 -27.24 17.44
CA ASN A 180 0.50 -28.51 18.17
C ASN A 180 -0.95 -28.97 18.40
N THR A 181 -1.88 -28.06 18.65
CA THR A 181 -3.28 -28.37 18.98
C THR A 181 -4.23 -27.37 18.32
N PRO A 182 -4.33 -27.37 16.98
CA PRO A 182 -5.03 -26.29 16.25
C PRO A 182 -6.50 -26.17 16.60
N GLU A 183 -7.24 -27.28 16.65
CA GLU A 183 -8.69 -27.29 16.94
C GLU A 183 -8.98 -26.81 18.36
N ARG A 184 -8.21 -27.30 19.32
CA ARG A 184 -8.36 -26.86 20.71
C ARG A 184 -8.09 -25.35 20.86
N TYR A 185 -7.04 -24.86 20.23
CA TYR A 185 -6.67 -23.44 20.27
C TYR A 185 -7.78 -22.55 19.73
N VAL A 186 -8.34 -22.86 18.55
CA VAL A 186 -9.42 -22.05 17.96
C VAL A 186 -10.72 -22.17 18.77
N SER A 187 -11.03 -23.38 19.29
CA SER A 187 -12.23 -23.60 20.12
C SER A 187 -12.15 -22.81 21.43
N GLU A 188 -10.99 -22.79 22.09
CA GLU A 188 -10.76 -21.95 23.28
C GLU A 188 -10.90 -20.44 22.97
N LYS A 189 -10.41 -19.97 21.82
CA LYS A 189 -10.55 -18.56 21.40
C LYS A 189 -11.96 -18.17 21.02
N ILE A 190 -12.77 -19.04 20.45
CA ILE A 190 -14.14 -18.81 20.05
C ILE A 190 -15.11 -19.06 21.23
N GLY A 191 -14.77 -20.01 22.11
CA GLY A 191 -15.61 -20.43 23.24
C GLY A 191 -16.62 -21.52 22.90
N CYS A 192 -16.43 -22.23 21.78
CA CYS A 192 -17.20 -23.42 21.38
C CYS A 192 -16.38 -24.28 20.41
N ASP A 193 -16.86 -25.50 20.16
CA ASP A 193 -16.20 -26.40 19.21
C ASP A 193 -16.20 -25.82 17.79
N CYS A 194 -15.05 -25.88 17.14
CA CYS A 194 -14.81 -25.32 15.82
C CYS A 194 -14.18 -26.36 14.89
N GLU A 195 -14.58 -26.31 13.62
CA GLU A 195 -13.94 -27.03 12.52
C GLU A 195 -12.99 -26.06 11.78
N ILE A 196 -11.76 -26.48 11.52
CA ILE A 196 -10.81 -25.67 10.75
C ILE A 196 -11.01 -25.96 9.27
N LEU A 197 -11.41 -24.94 8.51
CA LEU A 197 -11.61 -25.01 7.07
C LEU A 197 -10.29 -24.73 6.30
N ILE A 198 -9.59 -23.68 6.72
CA ILE A 198 -8.28 -23.29 6.15
C ILE A 198 -7.34 -22.95 7.30
N PRO A 199 -6.29 -23.74 7.54
CA PRO A 199 -5.44 -23.58 8.72
C PRO A 199 -4.57 -22.31 8.67
N CYS A 200 -4.19 -21.82 7.49
CA CYS A 200 -3.31 -20.67 7.36
C CYS A 200 -3.71 -19.78 6.18
N ILE A 201 -4.22 -18.60 6.49
CA ILE A 201 -4.42 -17.50 5.53
C ILE A 201 -3.45 -16.39 5.90
N LYS A 202 -2.49 -16.14 5.04
CA LYS A 202 -1.36 -15.23 5.28
C LYS A 202 -1.79 -13.76 5.27
N TYR A 203 -0.98 -12.90 5.90
CA TYR A 203 -1.08 -11.47 5.67
C TYR A 203 -0.90 -11.13 4.20
N ASN A 204 -1.54 -10.07 3.75
CA ASN A 204 -1.66 -9.68 2.35
C ASN A 204 -2.34 -10.73 1.45
N ALA A 205 -2.92 -11.83 1.98
CA ALA A 205 -3.78 -12.67 1.18
C ALA A 205 -4.93 -11.84 0.59
N CYS A 206 -5.24 -12.08 -0.68
CA CYS A 206 -6.28 -11.36 -1.39
C CYS A 206 -7.65 -11.98 -1.10
N ILE A 207 -8.59 -11.15 -0.64
CA ILE A 207 -10.00 -11.50 -0.47
C ILE A 207 -10.83 -10.65 -1.42
N SER A 208 -11.84 -11.26 -2.04
CA SER A 208 -12.84 -10.56 -2.84
C SER A 208 -14.21 -10.66 -2.16
N ILE A 209 -14.87 -9.54 -1.94
CA ILE A 209 -16.25 -9.47 -1.47
C ILE A 209 -17.10 -8.85 -2.57
N ASP A 210 -17.97 -9.65 -3.19
CA ASP A 210 -18.80 -9.23 -4.34
C ASP A 210 -17.98 -8.54 -5.44
N GLY A 211 -16.80 -9.07 -5.74
CA GLY A 211 -15.87 -8.53 -6.75
C GLY A 211 -14.95 -7.42 -6.27
N PHE A 212 -15.16 -6.87 -5.07
CA PHE A 212 -14.24 -5.89 -4.49
C PHE A 212 -13.05 -6.60 -3.83
N ARG A 213 -11.87 -6.46 -4.46
CA ARG A 213 -10.63 -7.10 -4.00
C ARG A 213 -9.93 -6.25 -2.94
N MET A 214 -9.47 -6.91 -1.88
CA MET A 214 -8.68 -6.30 -0.82
C MET A 214 -7.72 -7.32 -0.21
N HIS A 215 -6.68 -6.83 0.43
CA HIS A 215 -5.68 -7.66 1.11
C HIS A 215 -5.86 -7.56 2.63
N LEU A 216 -5.82 -8.69 3.31
CA LEU A 216 -5.84 -8.75 4.78
C LEU A 216 -4.56 -8.12 5.34
N SER A 217 -4.65 -7.18 6.28
CA SER A 217 -3.45 -6.58 6.84
C SER A 217 -3.24 -6.89 8.33
N SER A 218 -4.23 -6.64 9.17
CA SER A 218 -4.13 -6.86 10.61
C SER A 218 -5.52 -6.96 11.23
N LYS A 219 -5.62 -7.46 12.44
CA LYS A 219 -6.86 -7.33 13.23
C LYS A 219 -6.98 -5.91 13.77
N SER A 220 -8.21 -5.41 13.86
CA SER A 220 -8.50 -4.15 14.56
C SER A 220 -8.57 -4.37 16.08
N ASN A 221 -8.67 -3.27 16.84
CA ASN A 221 -8.85 -3.32 18.29
C ASN A 221 -10.08 -4.17 18.65
N GLY A 222 -9.87 -5.21 19.47
CA GLY A 222 -10.92 -6.12 19.94
C GLY A 222 -11.12 -7.40 19.11
N GLY A 223 -10.45 -7.57 17.97
CA GLY A 223 -10.49 -8.83 17.19
C GLY A 223 -11.78 -9.09 16.39
N ALA A 224 -12.81 -8.27 16.56
CA ALA A 224 -14.09 -8.43 15.85
C ALA A 224 -14.05 -8.00 14.38
N THR A 225 -13.10 -7.15 14.02
CA THR A 225 -12.90 -6.67 12.65
C THR A 225 -11.47 -6.85 12.20
N ILE A 226 -11.27 -6.97 10.90
CA ILE A 226 -9.96 -7.07 10.26
C ILE A 226 -9.77 -5.86 9.36
N VAL A 227 -8.64 -5.18 9.52
CA VAL A 227 -8.26 -4.08 8.65
C VAL A 227 -7.77 -4.63 7.32
N CYS A 228 -8.24 -4.06 6.24
CA CYS A 228 -7.90 -4.48 4.87
C CYS A 228 -7.32 -3.33 4.07
N LYS A 229 -6.49 -3.68 3.08
CA LYS A 229 -5.95 -2.78 2.07
C LYS A 229 -6.67 -3.03 0.77
N PRO A 230 -7.41 -2.08 0.19
CA PRO A 230 -7.99 -2.25 -1.13
C PRO A 230 -6.91 -2.59 -2.18
N SER A 231 -7.21 -3.48 -3.12
CA SER A 231 -6.32 -3.80 -4.24
C SER A 231 -6.42 -2.81 -5.40
N ILE A 232 -7.30 -1.82 -5.27
CA ILE A 232 -7.54 -0.82 -6.29
C ILE A 232 -6.47 0.25 -6.20
N GLN A 233 -5.96 0.66 -7.35
CA GLN A 233 -5.03 1.78 -7.45
C GLN A 233 -5.75 3.01 -7.99
N LEU A 234 -5.54 4.16 -7.34
CA LEU A 234 -6.08 5.43 -7.82
C LEU A 234 -5.39 5.84 -9.13
N VAL A 235 -6.19 6.20 -10.11
CA VAL A 235 -5.71 6.68 -11.41
C VAL A 235 -6.37 8.02 -11.69
N VAL A 236 -5.56 9.07 -11.81
CA VAL A 236 -6.05 10.44 -12.02
C VAL A 236 -5.55 11.06 -13.34
N GLY A 237 -4.64 10.38 -14.04
CA GLY A 237 -4.01 10.89 -15.27
C GLY A 237 -2.78 11.77 -15.00
N TYR A 238 -1.93 11.88 -16.04
CA TYR A 238 -0.60 12.50 -15.92
C TYR A 238 -0.63 13.94 -15.41
N GLU A 239 -1.49 14.78 -15.94
CA GLU A 239 -1.55 16.20 -15.54
C GLU A 239 -1.99 16.37 -14.08
N ASN A 240 -2.97 15.58 -13.63
CA ASN A 240 -3.38 15.58 -12.23
C ASN A 240 -2.29 14.99 -11.31
N GLU A 241 -1.57 13.94 -11.74
CA GLU A 241 -0.42 13.43 -10.98
C GLU A 241 0.68 14.50 -10.84
N LYS A 242 0.93 15.29 -11.91
CA LYS A 242 1.90 16.40 -11.89
C LYS A 242 1.46 17.50 -10.94
N TYR A 243 0.19 17.84 -10.96
CA TYR A 243 -0.40 18.83 -10.05
C TYR A 243 -0.33 18.37 -8.58
N ILE A 244 -0.71 17.12 -8.30
CA ILE A 244 -0.60 16.51 -6.96
C ILE A 244 0.84 16.54 -6.46
N LYS A 245 1.81 16.23 -7.31
CA LYS A 245 3.23 16.35 -6.95
C LYS A 245 3.61 17.79 -6.59
N GLY A 246 3.00 18.77 -7.25
CA GLY A 246 3.12 20.18 -6.91
C GLY A 246 2.56 20.50 -5.51
N ILE A 247 1.37 20.00 -5.20
CA ILE A 247 0.75 20.14 -3.87
C ILE A 247 1.66 19.57 -2.78
N VAL A 248 2.15 18.34 -2.95
CA VAL A 248 3.04 17.69 -1.97
C VAL A 248 4.31 18.52 -1.76
N LYS A 249 4.94 18.98 -2.85
CA LYS A 249 6.12 19.85 -2.75
C LYS A 249 5.81 21.19 -2.07
N SER A 250 4.64 21.77 -2.32
CA SER A 250 4.23 23.01 -1.67
C SER A 250 4.12 22.82 -0.16
N ILE A 251 3.54 21.71 0.29
CA ILE A 251 3.46 21.34 1.71
C ILE A 251 4.88 21.15 2.29
N GLU A 252 5.76 20.41 1.61
CA GLU A 252 7.14 20.14 2.07
C GLU A 252 8.00 21.40 2.17
N THR A 253 7.74 22.40 1.33
CA THR A 253 8.52 23.66 1.27
C THR A 253 7.85 24.83 1.99
N GLY A 254 6.77 24.58 2.74
CA GLY A 254 6.03 25.64 3.44
C GLY A 254 5.41 26.66 2.48
N PHE A 255 4.84 26.19 1.36
CA PHE A 255 4.14 27.01 0.35
C PHE A 255 5.03 28.07 -0.31
N ASN A 256 6.24 27.68 -0.69
CA ASN A 256 7.16 28.54 -1.41
C ASN A 256 6.53 29.05 -2.73
N ALA A 257 6.58 30.36 -2.96
CA ALA A 257 5.95 31.05 -4.10
C ALA A 257 6.41 30.52 -5.48
N ASP A 258 7.69 30.14 -5.63
CA ASP A 258 8.22 29.60 -6.88
C ASP A 258 7.63 28.22 -7.19
N ILE A 259 7.42 27.39 -6.15
CA ILE A 259 6.78 26.08 -6.27
C ILE A 259 5.31 26.25 -6.65
N LEU A 260 4.58 27.13 -5.97
CA LEU A 260 3.17 27.42 -6.28
C LEU A 260 3.03 27.87 -7.74
N LYS A 261 3.86 28.81 -8.18
CA LYS A 261 3.87 29.30 -9.56
C LYS A 261 4.24 28.20 -10.56
N ARG A 262 5.28 27.43 -10.29
CA ARG A 262 5.77 26.34 -11.19
C ARG A 262 4.72 25.29 -11.48
N TYR A 263 3.92 24.92 -10.48
CA TYR A 263 2.90 23.89 -10.60
C TYR A 263 1.49 24.47 -10.76
N ASN A 264 1.37 25.79 -10.85
CA ASN A 264 0.09 26.52 -10.94
C ASN A 264 -0.89 26.13 -9.81
N ILE A 265 -0.36 26.07 -8.58
CA ILE A 265 -1.17 25.73 -7.40
C ILE A 265 -2.01 26.95 -7.01
N ASN A 266 -3.33 26.79 -7.08
CA ASN A 266 -4.31 27.82 -6.73
C ASN A 266 -5.63 27.16 -6.33
N SER A 267 -6.55 27.93 -5.73
CA SER A 267 -7.82 27.43 -5.21
C SER A 267 -8.74 26.86 -6.29
N ASP A 268 -8.75 27.43 -7.50
CA ASP A 268 -9.59 26.93 -8.60
C ASP A 268 -9.15 25.53 -9.04
N ASN A 269 -7.85 25.32 -9.24
CA ASN A 269 -7.29 24.03 -9.61
C ASN A 269 -7.42 23.01 -8.47
N ASN A 270 -7.30 23.45 -7.21
CA ASN A 270 -7.58 22.62 -6.04
C ASN A 270 -9.02 22.13 -6.02
N LEU A 271 -9.97 23.01 -6.35
CA LEU A 271 -11.39 22.67 -6.41
C LEU A 271 -11.66 21.67 -7.55
N ILE A 272 -11.06 21.86 -8.72
CA ILE A 272 -11.16 20.91 -9.85
C ILE A 272 -10.65 19.53 -9.44
N LEU A 273 -9.50 19.46 -8.77
CA LEU A 273 -8.95 18.17 -8.29
C LEU A 273 -9.83 17.57 -7.19
N TYR A 274 -10.33 18.36 -6.26
CA TYR A 274 -11.24 17.92 -5.22
C TYR A 274 -12.52 17.28 -5.80
N ASP A 275 -13.13 17.94 -6.78
CA ASP A 275 -14.32 17.46 -7.47
C ASP A 275 -14.01 16.17 -8.27
N LEU A 276 -12.85 16.09 -8.91
CA LEU A 276 -12.37 14.86 -9.57
C LEU A 276 -12.24 13.68 -8.59
N LEU A 277 -11.64 13.90 -7.43
CA LEU A 277 -11.47 12.85 -6.42
C LEU A 277 -12.83 12.40 -5.86
N SER A 278 -13.73 13.34 -5.60
CA SER A 278 -15.12 13.07 -5.20
C SER A 278 -15.87 12.25 -6.26
N TYR A 279 -15.74 12.63 -7.54
CA TYR A 279 -16.31 11.89 -8.67
C TYR A 279 -15.75 10.46 -8.76
N LYS A 280 -14.44 10.29 -8.57
CA LYS A 280 -13.79 8.96 -8.55
C LYS A 280 -14.37 8.05 -7.47
N ILE A 281 -14.61 8.58 -6.27
CA ILE A 281 -15.23 7.80 -5.19
C ILE A 281 -16.67 7.42 -5.56
N LYS A 282 -17.46 8.38 -6.05
CA LYS A 282 -18.88 8.18 -6.36
C LYS A 282 -19.12 7.18 -7.49
N ASN A 283 -18.32 7.27 -8.57
CA ASN A 283 -18.62 6.61 -9.84
C ASN A 283 -17.69 5.44 -10.17
N THR A 284 -16.93 4.98 -9.20
CA THR A 284 -16.03 3.85 -9.36
C THR A 284 -16.25 2.83 -8.24
N ILE A 285 -15.47 1.75 -8.28
CA ILE A 285 -15.47 0.69 -7.29
C ILE A 285 -15.15 1.18 -5.86
N TYR A 286 -14.55 2.36 -5.69
CA TYR A 286 -14.34 2.99 -4.39
C TYR A 286 -15.64 3.25 -3.61
N LYS A 287 -16.78 3.47 -4.31
CA LYS A 287 -18.08 3.78 -3.69
C LYS A 287 -18.45 2.79 -2.60
N SER A 288 -18.28 1.50 -2.83
CA SER A 288 -18.71 0.45 -1.90
C SER A 288 -17.99 0.51 -0.54
N LYS A 289 -16.79 1.10 -0.46
CA LYS A 289 -15.96 1.12 0.75
C LYS A 289 -15.71 2.52 1.30
N PHE A 290 -15.81 3.54 0.46
CA PHE A 290 -15.57 4.93 0.83
C PHE A 290 -16.82 5.82 0.78
N GLU A 291 -18.02 5.24 0.91
CA GLU A 291 -19.27 5.99 0.88
C GLU A 291 -19.31 7.10 1.95
N LYS A 292 -18.85 6.79 3.17
CA LYS A 292 -18.77 7.80 4.25
C LYS A 292 -17.81 8.94 3.92
N VAL A 293 -16.72 8.65 3.24
CA VAL A 293 -15.75 9.66 2.76
C VAL A 293 -16.41 10.52 1.70
N PHE A 294 -17.12 9.90 0.75
CA PHE A 294 -17.86 10.63 -0.29
C PHE A 294 -18.94 11.55 0.30
N ILE A 295 -19.72 11.07 1.27
CA ILE A 295 -20.74 11.88 1.96
C ILE A 295 -20.07 13.08 2.65
N CYS A 296 -18.96 12.85 3.37
CA CYS A 296 -18.20 13.93 4.02
C CYS A 296 -17.68 14.94 3.01
N MET A 297 -17.10 14.51 1.90
CA MET A 297 -16.62 15.40 0.84
C MET A 297 -17.78 16.19 0.20
N SER A 298 -18.89 15.53 -0.11
CA SER A 298 -20.04 16.19 -0.73
C SER A 298 -20.65 17.26 0.17
N SER A 299 -20.85 16.97 1.45
CA SER A 299 -21.38 17.92 2.43
C SER A 299 -20.37 19.01 2.84
N GLY A 300 -19.08 18.70 2.77
CA GLY A 300 -17.98 19.61 3.10
C GLY A 300 -17.47 20.47 1.94
N ARG A 301 -18.05 20.35 0.73
CA ARG A 301 -17.57 21.07 -0.46
C ARG A 301 -17.56 22.58 -0.29
N GLU A 302 -18.62 23.16 0.26
CA GLU A 302 -18.69 24.61 0.52
C GLU A 302 -17.65 25.04 1.57
N LYS A 303 -17.40 24.21 2.58
CA LYS A 303 -16.32 24.45 3.55
C LYS A 303 -14.96 24.43 2.87
N PHE A 304 -14.71 23.46 1.96
CA PHE A 304 -13.47 23.37 1.21
C PHE A 304 -13.18 24.64 0.39
N ILE A 305 -14.20 25.22 -0.24
CA ILE A 305 -14.08 26.47 -1.02
C ILE A 305 -13.66 27.65 -0.13
N LEU A 306 -14.11 27.67 1.14
CA LEU A 306 -13.81 28.73 2.09
C LEU A 306 -12.46 28.57 2.80
N LEU A 307 -11.78 27.43 2.64
CA LEU A 307 -10.45 27.20 3.22
C LEU A 307 -9.38 28.02 2.49
N ASP A 308 -8.33 28.37 3.21
CA ASP A 308 -7.14 28.96 2.63
C ASP A 308 -6.41 27.97 1.71
N LEU A 309 -5.55 28.46 0.83
CA LEU A 309 -4.87 27.65 -0.18
C LEU A 309 -4.07 26.48 0.42
N ASP A 310 -3.37 26.72 1.51
CA ASP A 310 -2.58 25.71 2.23
C ASP A 310 -3.49 24.65 2.90
N GLU A 311 -4.58 25.04 3.52
CA GLU A 311 -5.58 24.16 4.10
C GLU A 311 -6.23 23.26 3.01
N GLN A 312 -6.56 23.85 1.84
CA GLN A 312 -7.05 23.08 0.70
C GLN A 312 -6.04 22.02 0.24
N CYS A 313 -4.76 22.38 0.14
CA CYS A 313 -3.68 21.45 -0.21
C CYS A 313 -3.54 20.34 0.83
N TYR A 314 -3.62 20.65 2.13
CA TYR A 314 -3.61 19.65 3.20
C TYR A 314 -4.80 18.70 3.10
N ILE A 315 -6.01 19.19 2.87
CA ILE A 315 -7.20 18.34 2.72
C ILE A 315 -7.08 17.42 1.50
N ILE A 316 -6.61 17.91 0.36
CA ILE A 316 -6.36 17.06 -0.81
C ILE A 316 -5.37 15.96 -0.48
N ASN A 317 -4.29 16.28 0.22
CA ASN A 317 -3.29 15.29 0.64
C ASN A 317 -3.88 14.24 1.59
N GLU A 318 -4.76 14.64 2.51
CA GLU A 318 -5.47 13.70 3.40
C GLU A 318 -6.44 12.79 2.63
N ILE A 319 -7.15 13.30 1.63
CA ILE A 319 -8.00 12.50 0.74
C ILE A 319 -7.16 11.48 -0.06
N LEU A 320 -6.01 11.89 -0.56
CA LEU A 320 -5.08 11.00 -1.27
C LEU A 320 -4.56 9.88 -0.37
N LYS A 321 -4.24 10.15 0.90
CA LYS A 321 -3.87 9.11 1.88
C LYS A 321 -4.95 8.04 2.01
N ILE A 322 -6.23 8.44 2.06
CA ILE A 322 -7.36 7.52 2.12
C ILE A 322 -7.43 6.65 0.85
N LEU A 323 -7.23 7.26 -0.32
CA LEU A 323 -7.38 6.59 -1.61
C LEU A 323 -6.14 5.80 -2.05
N HIS A 324 -5.01 5.97 -1.39
CA HIS A 324 -3.74 5.32 -1.73
C HIS A 324 -3.71 3.79 -1.47
N CYS A 325 -4.75 3.22 -0.83
CA CYS A 325 -4.86 1.77 -0.60
C CYS A 325 -3.82 1.15 0.34
N ASN A 326 -3.20 1.94 1.22
CA ASN A 326 -2.18 1.48 2.18
C ASN A 326 -2.64 1.49 3.65
N VAL A 327 -3.94 1.43 3.92
CA VAL A 327 -4.49 1.45 5.30
C VAL A 327 -4.18 2.77 6.05
N VAL A 328 -3.87 3.82 5.32
CA VAL A 328 -3.65 5.13 5.91
C VAL A 328 -4.99 5.84 6.02
N THR A 329 -5.26 6.39 7.19
CA THR A 329 -6.43 7.24 7.42
C THR A 329 -6.09 8.68 7.09
N GLY A 330 -7.08 9.46 6.62
CA GLY A 330 -6.96 10.90 6.44
C GLY A 330 -7.76 11.69 7.48
N ASP A 331 -7.29 12.87 7.81
CA ASP A 331 -8.01 13.82 8.67
C ASP A 331 -8.92 14.72 7.83
N LEU A 332 -10.23 14.53 7.96
CA LEU A 332 -11.24 15.32 7.26
C LEU A 332 -12.05 16.25 8.20
N LYS A 333 -11.49 16.60 9.37
CA LYS A 333 -12.18 17.46 10.35
C LYS A 333 -12.55 18.82 9.78
N LEU A 334 -11.69 19.43 8.98
CA LEU A 334 -11.99 20.72 8.33
C LEU A 334 -13.20 20.66 7.40
N LEU A 335 -13.53 19.49 6.87
CA LEU A 335 -14.74 19.26 6.10
C LEU A 335 -15.95 18.87 6.97
N GLY A 336 -15.77 18.73 8.30
CA GLY A 336 -16.78 18.23 9.23
C GLY A 336 -16.79 16.70 9.39
N GLY A 337 -15.75 16.02 8.93
CA GLY A 337 -15.56 14.59 9.05
C GLY A 337 -14.77 14.16 10.31
N SER A 338 -14.25 12.94 10.27
CA SER A 338 -13.41 12.37 11.32
C SER A 338 -11.93 12.62 11.08
N GLY A 339 -11.14 12.71 12.16
CA GLY A 339 -9.67 12.74 12.09
C GLY A 339 -9.04 11.40 11.69
N GLN A 340 -9.83 10.34 11.54
CA GLN A 340 -9.40 9.01 11.08
C GLN A 340 -10.43 8.46 10.08
N SER A 341 -10.54 9.08 8.93
CA SER A 341 -11.45 8.68 7.86
C SER A 341 -10.79 7.69 6.91
N GLY A 342 -11.57 6.77 6.33
CA GLY A 342 -11.14 5.95 5.19
C GLY A 342 -10.56 4.57 5.53
N THR A 343 -10.50 4.14 6.79
CA THR A 343 -10.07 2.77 7.12
C THR A 343 -11.07 1.75 6.59
N VAL A 344 -10.61 0.83 5.76
CA VAL A 344 -11.41 -0.30 5.28
C VAL A 344 -11.29 -1.46 6.26
N THR A 345 -12.42 -1.92 6.79
CA THR A 345 -12.50 -3.07 7.69
C THR A 345 -13.56 -4.05 7.22
N ILE A 346 -13.36 -5.33 7.53
CA ILE A 346 -14.36 -6.38 7.38
C ILE A 346 -14.66 -7.02 8.74
N ASN A 347 -15.85 -7.58 8.90
CA ASN A 347 -16.15 -8.40 10.06
C ASN A 347 -15.30 -9.67 10.01
N SER A 348 -14.66 -10.07 11.13
CA SER A 348 -13.91 -11.32 11.20
C SER A 348 -14.82 -12.54 11.00
N ALA A 349 -16.06 -12.49 11.51
CA ALA A 349 -17.11 -13.45 11.18
C ALA A 349 -17.69 -13.11 9.80
N LEU A 350 -17.16 -13.74 8.76
CA LEU A 350 -17.48 -13.44 7.34
C LEU A 350 -18.98 -13.64 7.06
N SER A 351 -19.60 -14.66 7.63
CA SER A 351 -21.03 -14.96 7.49
C SER A 351 -21.95 -13.90 8.12
N ASN A 352 -21.41 -12.97 8.93
CA ASN A 352 -22.15 -11.86 9.51
C ASN A 352 -22.06 -10.57 8.69
N ILE A 353 -21.33 -10.57 7.58
CA ILE A 353 -21.29 -9.44 6.66
C ILE A 353 -22.62 -9.39 5.90
N LYS A 354 -23.39 -8.31 6.10
CA LYS A 354 -24.73 -8.16 5.53
C LYS A 354 -24.69 -7.88 4.04
N ASN A 355 -25.71 -8.38 3.32
CA ASN A 355 -25.92 -8.11 1.89
C ASN A 355 -24.77 -8.56 0.97
N VAL A 356 -24.03 -9.59 1.37
CA VAL A 356 -22.92 -10.16 0.59
C VAL A 356 -23.36 -11.47 -0.04
N LYS A 357 -23.10 -11.62 -1.35
CA LYS A 357 -23.43 -12.83 -2.12
C LYS A 357 -22.25 -13.80 -2.21
N SER A 358 -21.02 -13.28 -2.24
CA SER A 358 -19.82 -14.07 -2.43
C SER A 358 -18.65 -13.48 -1.68
N ILE A 359 -17.89 -14.34 -0.97
CA ILE A 359 -16.60 -14.00 -0.37
C ILE A 359 -15.59 -15.04 -0.82
N LYS A 360 -14.60 -14.62 -1.59
CA LYS A 360 -13.59 -15.50 -2.16
C LYS A 360 -12.21 -15.18 -1.59
N LEU A 361 -11.46 -16.22 -1.26
CA LEU A 361 -10.00 -16.15 -1.12
C LEU A 361 -9.39 -16.32 -2.51
N ILE A 362 -8.50 -15.41 -2.90
CA ILE A 362 -7.84 -15.41 -4.19
C ILE A 362 -6.36 -15.67 -3.97
N ASN A 363 -5.91 -16.87 -4.34
CA ASN A 363 -4.51 -17.22 -4.36
C ASN A 363 -3.89 -16.74 -5.66
N GLN A 364 -2.97 -15.78 -5.56
CA GLN A 364 -2.32 -15.17 -6.73
C GLN A 364 -0.87 -15.63 -6.87
N SER A 365 -0.44 -15.86 -8.11
CA SER A 365 1.00 -15.92 -8.41
C SER A 365 1.65 -14.56 -8.15
N VAL A 366 2.97 -14.53 -7.96
CA VAL A 366 3.72 -13.28 -7.70
C VAL A 366 3.48 -12.23 -8.78
N THR A 367 3.31 -12.65 -10.03
CA THR A 367 3.05 -11.77 -11.17
C THR A 367 1.56 -11.39 -11.32
N GLY A 368 0.66 -12.03 -10.58
CA GLY A 368 -0.78 -11.88 -10.74
C GLY A 368 -1.34 -12.44 -12.06
N LEU A 369 -0.55 -13.24 -12.80
CA LEU A 369 -0.99 -13.84 -14.07
C LEU A 369 -1.86 -15.06 -13.85
N PHE A 370 -1.66 -15.78 -12.76
CA PHE A 370 -2.43 -16.98 -12.40
C PHE A 370 -3.13 -16.73 -11.07
N GLU A 371 -4.40 -17.11 -11.03
CA GLU A 371 -5.25 -16.95 -9.85
C GLU A 371 -6.08 -18.23 -9.64
N GLN A 372 -6.25 -18.59 -8.37
CA GLN A 372 -7.17 -19.63 -7.93
C GLN A 372 -8.14 -19.02 -6.94
N GLU A 373 -9.43 -19.19 -7.15
CA GLU A 373 -10.48 -18.66 -6.28
C GLU A 373 -11.08 -19.79 -5.44
N ILE A 374 -11.28 -19.51 -4.15
CA ILE A 374 -11.94 -20.42 -3.20
C ILE A 374 -13.12 -19.64 -2.59
N GLU A 375 -14.35 -20.13 -2.79
CA GLU A 375 -15.54 -19.50 -2.18
C GLU A 375 -15.62 -19.88 -0.71
N LEU A 376 -15.52 -18.88 0.17
CA LEU A 376 -15.39 -19.10 1.62
C LEU A 376 -16.71 -19.36 2.33
N LEU A 377 -17.83 -18.82 1.84
CA LEU A 377 -19.14 -18.97 2.51
C LEU A 377 -19.74 -20.37 2.30
N ASN A 378 -19.29 -21.10 1.30
CA ASN A 378 -19.83 -22.44 0.96
C ASN A 378 -18.99 -23.60 1.51
N LEU A 379 -17.90 -23.32 2.22
CA LEU A 379 -17.02 -24.30 2.88
C LEU A 379 -17.66 -24.99 4.12
#